data_2f2a99d7d67684229de93baa6d91960e
#
_entry.id   2f2a99d7d67684229de93baa6d91960e
#
_cell.length_a   1.000
_cell.length_b   1.000
_cell.length_c   1.000
_cell.angle_alpha   90.00
_cell.angle_beta   90.00
_cell.angle_gamma   90.00
#
_symmetry.space_group_name_H-M   'P 1'
#
loop_
_entity.id
_entity.type
_entity.pdbx_description
1 polymer ?
#
loop_
_entity_poly.entity_id
_entity_poly.type
_entity_poly.pdbx_seq_one_letter_code
_entity_poly.pdbx_strand_id
1 'polypeptide(L)'
;VKKFALITVLALTAVLALGSLASAGLFGDKELENEKLVVTFYNEVKRGGYDVVDTETLKGWVDAKKPMIIVDTMPYEASYKKNHIPGALQFLFPIPDVTEMKPEDKAKYAKLLGDNKDMVIVVYCGFPKCTRSHNGAMWAKKLGYKNVYRYPGGIKAWMEKDYPAASVK
;
A
#
# COMPACT_ATOMS: atom_id res chain seq x y z
N VAL A 1 -15.57 49.72 41.28
CA VAL A 1 -14.17 49.30 41.09
C VAL A 1 -14.02 47.75 41.08
N LYS A 2 -14.73 46.99 41.96
CA LYS A 2 -14.63 45.54 42.10
C LYS A 2 -15.23 44.74 40.89
N LYS A 3 -16.19 45.29 40.16
CA LYS A 3 -16.83 44.61 39.00
C LYS A 3 -15.99 44.65 37.74
N PHE A 4 -15.15 45.66 37.53
CA PHE A 4 -14.25 45.75 36.38
C PHE A 4 -13.04 44.81 36.47
N ALA A 5 -12.54 44.54 37.68
CA ALA A 5 -11.44 43.64 37.92
C ALA A 5 -11.80 42.15 37.60
N LEU A 6 -13.08 41.79 37.83
CA LEU A 6 -13.54 40.41 37.58
C LEU A 6 -13.68 40.10 36.07
N ILE A 7 -14.09 41.10 35.28
CA ILE A 7 -14.26 40.92 33.83
C ILE A 7 -12.89 40.81 33.12
N THR A 8 -11.90 41.57 33.58
CA THR A 8 -10.54 41.50 33.00
C THR A 8 -9.83 40.20 33.31
N VAL A 9 -10.06 39.60 34.47
CA VAL A 9 -9.46 38.29 34.82
C VAL A 9 -10.12 37.16 34.03
N LEU A 10 -11.44 37.22 33.80
CA LEU A 10 -12.11 36.21 32.97
C LEU A 10 -11.70 36.30 31.50
N ALA A 11 -11.46 37.51 30.97
CA ALA A 11 -11.01 37.68 29.60
C ALA A 11 -9.56 37.16 29.37
N LEU A 12 -8.69 37.35 30.39
CA LEU A 12 -7.30 36.88 30.31
C LEU A 12 -7.19 35.34 30.40
N THR A 13 -8.04 34.70 31.19
CA THR A 13 -8.06 33.24 31.29
C THR A 13 -8.65 32.57 30.06
N ALA A 14 -9.61 33.22 29.38
CA ALA A 14 -10.17 32.70 28.11
C ALA A 14 -9.15 32.75 26.96
N VAL A 15 -8.28 33.77 26.90
CA VAL A 15 -7.24 33.90 25.90
C VAL A 15 -6.11 32.87 26.11
N LEU A 16 -5.78 32.52 27.35
CA LEU A 16 -4.79 31.47 27.65
C LEU A 16 -5.32 30.07 27.39
N ALA A 17 -6.63 29.84 27.51
CA ALA A 17 -7.24 28.54 27.19
C ALA A 17 -7.38 28.30 25.68
N LEU A 18 -7.52 29.35 24.86
CA LEU A 18 -7.57 29.24 23.39
C LEU A 18 -6.18 29.06 22.74
N GLY A 19 -5.11 29.49 23.42
CA GLY A 19 -3.73 29.36 22.94
C GLY A 19 -3.19 27.91 22.98
N SER A 20 -3.74 27.05 23.83
CA SER A 20 -3.30 25.66 23.99
C SER A 20 -4.02 24.67 23.06
N LEU A 21 -5.10 25.07 22.41
CA LEU A 21 -5.84 24.23 21.44
C LEU A 21 -5.33 24.36 19.99
N ALA A 22 -4.55 25.40 19.69
CA ALA A 22 -4.07 25.65 18.34
C ALA A 22 -2.77 24.89 17.98
N SER A 23 -2.05 24.32 18.95
CA SER A 23 -0.77 23.61 18.70
C SER A 23 -0.94 22.11 18.46
N ALA A 24 -2.08 21.52 18.82
CA ALA A 24 -2.29 20.07 18.72
C ALA A 24 -2.77 19.61 17.34
N GLY A 25 -3.02 20.50 16.40
CA GLY A 25 -3.64 20.17 15.12
C GLY A 25 -2.77 20.34 13.88
N LEU A 26 -1.58 20.96 13.97
CA LEU A 26 -0.77 21.26 12.80
C LEU A 26 0.30 20.20 12.50
N PHE A 27 0.70 19.42 13.50
CA PHE A 27 1.64 18.29 13.33
C PHE A 27 1.03 17.09 14.05
N GLY A 28 0.52 16.13 13.28
CA GLY A 28 -0.09 14.92 13.85
C GLY A 28 0.94 14.09 14.62
N ASP A 29 0.55 13.46 15.73
CA ASP A 29 1.41 12.65 16.61
C ASP A 29 1.93 11.34 15.96
N LYS A 30 2.00 11.27 14.62
CA LYS A 30 2.32 10.03 13.87
C LYS A 30 3.56 10.13 12.98
N GLU A 31 4.35 11.20 13.10
CA GLU A 31 5.50 11.40 12.20
C GLU A 31 6.55 10.30 12.33
N LEU A 32 6.81 9.78 13.55
CA LEU A 32 7.71 8.63 13.75
C LEU A 32 7.15 7.32 13.14
N GLU A 33 5.83 7.14 13.12
CA GLU A 33 5.21 5.99 12.44
C GLU A 33 5.32 6.13 10.92
N ASN A 34 5.11 7.34 10.40
CA ASN A 34 5.26 7.65 8.98
C ASN A 34 6.71 7.49 8.54
N GLU A 35 7.67 8.00 9.31
CA GLU A 35 9.11 7.80 9.06
C GLU A 35 9.45 6.31 8.99
N LYS A 36 9.05 5.52 10.00
CA LYS A 36 9.28 4.07 10.03
C LYS A 36 8.68 3.38 8.82
N LEU A 37 7.47 3.77 8.41
CA LEU A 37 6.81 3.21 7.22
C LEU A 37 7.62 3.52 5.96
N VAL A 38 8.03 4.78 5.77
CA VAL A 38 8.78 5.22 4.59
C VAL A 38 10.14 4.52 4.52
N VAL A 39 10.88 4.50 5.64
CA VAL A 39 12.20 3.84 5.70
C VAL A 39 12.08 2.34 5.46
N THR A 40 11.09 1.68 6.07
CA THR A 40 10.83 0.25 5.85
C THR A 40 10.51 -0.02 4.39
N PHE A 41 9.59 0.73 3.81
CA PHE A 41 9.19 0.60 2.41
C PHE A 41 10.36 0.83 1.46
N TYR A 42 11.17 1.87 1.68
CA TYR A 42 12.37 2.15 0.89
C TYR A 42 13.36 0.99 0.92
N ASN A 43 13.62 0.44 2.11
CA ASN A 43 14.51 -0.71 2.27
C ASN A 43 13.96 -1.96 1.58
N GLU A 44 12.65 -2.19 1.62
CA GLU A 44 11.98 -3.28 0.88
C GLU A 44 12.16 -3.13 -0.63
N VAL A 45 11.92 -1.94 -1.19
CA VAL A 45 12.12 -1.65 -2.63
C VAL A 45 13.57 -1.90 -3.02
N LYS A 46 14.52 -1.38 -2.24
CA LYS A 46 15.96 -1.52 -2.51
C LYS A 46 16.41 -2.98 -2.53
N ARG A 47 16.03 -3.79 -1.51
CA ARG A 47 16.44 -5.20 -1.47
C ARG A 47 15.66 -6.08 -2.44
N GLY A 48 14.42 -5.70 -2.79
CA GLY A 48 13.58 -6.44 -3.74
C GLY A 48 13.92 -6.18 -5.19
N GLY A 49 14.56 -5.06 -5.51
CA GLY A 49 15.00 -4.70 -6.86
C GLY A 49 13.85 -4.47 -7.86
N TYR A 50 12.67 -4.12 -7.37
CA TYR A 50 11.49 -3.79 -8.16
C TYR A 50 11.21 -2.29 -8.11
N ASP A 51 10.41 -1.80 -9.07
CA ASP A 51 9.94 -0.42 -9.12
C ASP A 51 8.62 -0.24 -8.37
N VAL A 52 8.18 1.01 -8.24
CA VAL A 52 6.92 1.37 -7.58
C VAL A 52 5.98 2.04 -8.58
N VAL A 53 4.69 1.73 -8.50
CA VAL A 53 3.65 2.39 -9.27
C VAL A 53 2.58 2.94 -8.32
N ASP A 54 2.13 4.16 -8.56
CA ASP A 54 1.05 4.78 -7.80
C ASP A 54 -0.34 4.40 -8.33
N THR A 55 -1.37 4.84 -7.62
CA THR A 55 -2.78 4.51 -7.92
C THR A 55 -3.23 5.06 -9.26
N GLU A 56 -2.88 6.29 -9.59
CA GLU A 56 -3.36 6.96 -10.80
C GLU A 56 -2.66 6.42 -12.04
N THR A 57 -1.36 6.19 -11.95
CA THR A 57 -0.57 5.55 -13.03
C THR A 57 -1.08 4.14 -13.30
N LEU A 58 -1.30 3.32 -12.26
CA LEU A 58 -1.82 1.97 -12.44
C LEU A 58 -3.24 2.00 -13.06
N LYS A 59 -4.10 2.91 -12.61
CA LYS A 59 -5.44 3.08 -13.21
C LYS A 59 -5.34 3.42 -14.70
N GLY A 60 -4.47 4.35 -15.07
CA GLY A 60 -4.23 4.67 -16.47
C GLY A 60 -3.76 3.47 -17.29
N TRP A 61 -2.92 2.60 -16.73
CA TRP A 61 -2.49 1.37 -17.41
C TRP A 61 -3.65 0.37 -17.59
N VAL A 62 -4.52 0.24 -16.58
CA VAL A 62 -5.71 -0.63 -16.65
C VAL A 62 -6.66 -0.11 -17.73
N ASP A 63 -6.96 1.19 -17.75
CA ASP A 63 -7.87 1.81 -18.72
C ASP A 63 -7.33 1.72 -20.16
N ALA A 64 -6.04 1.90 -20.33
CA ALA A 64 -5.36 1.74 -21.61
C ALA A 64 -5.20 0.26 -22.05
N LYS A 65 -5.67 -0.70 -21.23
CA LYS A 65 -5.50 -2.14 -21.46
C LYS A 65 -4.04 -2.52 -21.74
N LYS A 66 -3.10 -1.89 -21.03
CA LYS A 66 -1.68 -2.18 -21.16
C LYS A 66 -1.43 -3.67 -20.87
N PRO A 67 -0.68 -4.38 -21.72
CA PRO A 67 -0.33 -5.76 -21.46
C PRO A 67 0.45 -5.88 -20.14
N MET A 68 -0.14 -6.51 -19.13
CA MET A 68 0.46 -6.70 -17.81
C MET A 68 -0.23 -7.84 -17.05
N ILE A 69 0.46 -8.37 -16.06
CA ILE A 69 -0.10 -9.29 -15.09
C ILE A 69 -0.18 -8.54 -13.75
N ILE A 70 -1.37 -8.47 -13.19
CA ILE A 70 -1.62 -7.89 -11.87
C ILE A 70 -1.79 -9.04 -10.89
N VAL A 71 -1.05 -9.03 -9.77
CA VAL A 71 -1.10 -10.07 -8.74
C VAL A 71 -1.56 -9.49 -7.42
N ASP A 72 -2.68 -10.02 -6.93
CA ASP A 72 -3.15 -9.81 -5.56
C ASP A 72 -2.52 -10.85 -4.63
N THR A 73 -1.83 -10.38 -3.60
CA THR A 73 -1.12 -11.25 -2.64
C THR A 73 -1.90 -11.53 -1.36
N MET A 74 -3.17 -11.16 -1.32
CA MET A 74 -4.05 -11.32 -0.16
C MET A 74 -4.67 -12.72 -0.09
N PRO A 75 -5.17 -13.13 1.11
CA PRO A 75 -5.93 -14.37 1.26
C PRO A 75 -7.17 -14.38 0.36
N TYR A 76 -7.43 -15.54 -0.29
CA TYR A 76 -8.51 -15.67 -1.24
C TYR A 76 -9.88 -15.35 -0.63
N GLU A 77 -10.32 -16.12 0.36
CA GLU A 77 -11.67 -15.97 0.96
C GLU A 77 -11.83 -14.66 1.76
N ALA A 78 -10.78 -14.25 2.48
CA ALA A 78 -10.88 -13.10 3.36
C ALA A 78 -10.81 -11.77 2.61
N SER A 79 -10.19 -11.72 1.43
CA SER A 79 -9.91 -10.46 0.71
C SER A 79 -10.21 -10.56 -0.79
N TYR A 80 -9.42 -11.33 -1.56
CA TYR A 80 -9.48 -11.35 -3.03
C TYR A 80 -10.89 -11.62 -3.56
N LYS A 81 -11.57 -12.62 -3.01
CA LYS A 81 -12.92 -13.00 -3.43
C LYS A 81 -13.91 -11.84 -3.28
N LYS A 82 -13.73 -11.01 -2.25
CA LYS A 82 -14.61 -9.89 -1.95
C LYS A 82 -14.36 -8.69 -2.85
N ASN A 83 -13.08 -8.29 -2.94
CA ASN A 83 -12.67 -7.13 -3.73
C ASN A 83 -11.24 -7.32 -4.23
N HIS A 84 -11.04 -7.17 -5.53
CA HIS A 84 -9.72 -7.14 -6.17
C HIS A 84 -9.72 -6.19 -7.36
N ILE A 85 -8.55 -5.77 -7.82
CA ILE A 85 -8.41 -4.96 -9.04
C ILE A 85 -8.85 -5.82 -10.23
N PRO A 86 -9.71 -5.30 -11.14
CA PRO A 86 -10.19 -6.07 -12.29
C PRO A 86 -9.07 -6.72 -13.09
N GLY A 87 -9.19 -8.03 -13.33
CA GLY A 87 -8.18 -8.82 -14.04
C GLY A 87 -6.98 -9.27 -13.21
N ALA A 88 -6.92 -8.92 -11.92
CA ALA A 88 -5.87 -9.43 -11.05
C ALA A 88 -5.98 -10.93 -10.83
N LEU A 89 -4.83 -11.60 -10.79
CA LEU A 89 -4.67 -12.98 -10.40
C LEU A 89 -4.30 -13.07 -8.92
N GLN A 90 -4.72 -14.12 -8.24
CA GLN A 90 -4.42 -14.27 -6.81
C GLN A 90 -3.26 -15.23 -6.58
N PHE A 91 -2.30 -14.82 -5.73
CA PHE A 91 -1.27 -15.70 -5.18
C PHE A 91 -0.91 -15.26 -3.76
N LEU A 92 -1.24 -16.08 -2.77
CA LEU A 92 -1.00 -15.73 -1.37
C LEU A 92 0.49 -15.71 -1.02
N PHE A 93 0.95 -14.60 -0.47
CA PHE A 93 2.24 -14.50 0.21
C PHE A 93 2.05 -14.27 1.71
N PRO A 94 2.96 -14.75 2.58
CA PRO A 94 2.94 -14.45 4.01
C PRO A 94 3.35 -12.99 4.27
N ILE A 95 3.08 -12.51 5.50
CA ILE A 95 3.50 -11.16 5.92
C ILE A 95 5.01 -11.07 6.16
N PRO A 96 5.65 -12.01 6.91
CA PRO A 96 7.11 -11.98 7.07
C PRO A 96 7.85 -12.12 5.74
N ASP A 97 9.05 -11.54 5.67
CA ASP A 97 9.90 -11.68 4.49
C ASP A 97 10.15 -13.15 4.13
N VAL A 98 9.97 -13.48 2.86
CA VAL A 98 10.20 -14.81 2.32
C VAL A 98 11.60 -14.85 1.68
N THR A 99 12.59 -15.22 2.47
CA THR A 99 13.98 -15.36 1.97
C THR A 99 14.14 -16.58 1.08
N GLU A 100 13.42 -17.67 1.41
CA GLU A 100 13.38 -18.92 0.66
C GLU A 100 11.93 -19.30 0.35
N MET A 101 11.68 -19.75 -0.86
CA MET A 101 10.37 -20.19 -1.32
C MET A 101 10.45 -21.70 -1.62
N LYS A 102 9.46 -22.46 -1.16
CA LYS A 102 9.38 -23.89 -1.42
C LYS A 102 9.35 -24.14 -2.94
N PRO A 103 10.01 -25.19 -3.45
CA PRO A 103 10.07 -25.46 -4.88
C PRO A 103 8.69 -25.49 -5.56
N GLU A 104 7.70 -26.11 -4.91
CA GLU A 104 6.33 -26.20 -5.43
C GLU A 104 5.64 -24.83 -5.53
N ASP A 105 5.83 -23.94 -4.55
CA ASP A 105 5.23 -22.60 -4.57
C ASP A 105 5.94 -21.71 -5.58
N LYS A 106 7.27 -21.84 -5.70
CA LYS A 106 8.06 -21.18 -6.73
C LYS A 106 7.59 -21.57 -8.14
N ALA A 107 7.35 -22.87 -8.38
CA ALA A 107 6.86 -23.37 -9.66
C ALA A 107 5.42 -22.86 -9.95
N LYS A 108 4.54 -22.87 -8.95
CA LYS A 108 3.18 -22.32 -9.10
C LYS A 108 3.20 -20.82 -9.40
N TYR A 109 4.04 -20.05 -8.71
CA TYR A 109 4.14 -18.62 -8.96
C TYR A 109 4.72 -18.31 -10.32
N ALA A 110 5.78 -19.03 -10.75
CA ALA A 110 6.34 -18.91 -12.09
C ALA A 110 5.29 -19.24 -13.16
N LYS A 111 4.50 -20.30 -12.98
CA LYS A 111 3.41 -20.67 -13.90
C LYS A 111 2.33 -19.57 -13.98
N LEU A 112 1.97 -18.95 -12.87
CA LEU A 112 1.00 -17.85 -12.83
C LEU A 112 1.49 -16.63 -13.59
N LEU A 113 2.79 -16.32 -13.52
CA LEU A 113 3.39 -15.17 -14.19
C LEU A 113 3.73 -15.44 -15.67
N GLY A 114 3.73 -16.72 -16.11
CA GLY A 114 4.03 -17.13 -17.49
C GLY A 114 5.50 -17.01 -17.87
N ASP A 115 5.83 -17.28 -19.14
CA ASP A 115 7.22 -17.43 -19.59
C ASP A 115 7.85 -16.12 -20.09
N ASN A 116 7.02 -15.12 -20.43
CA ASN A 116 7.51 -13.85 -20.95
C ASN A 116 8.15 -13.00 -19.86
N LYS A 117 9.47 -12.98 -19.78
CA LYS A 117 10.24 -12.25 -18.78
C LYS A 117 10.25 -10.72 -18.97
N ASP A 118 9.79 -10.25 -20.12
CA ASP A 118 9.61 -8.81 -20.41
C ASP A 118 8.20 -8.32 -20.09
N MET A 119 7.29 -9.21 -19.67
CA MET A 119 5.94 -8.85 -19.22
C MET A 119 6.00 -7.89 -18.03
N VAL A 120 5.14 -6.88 -18.06
CA VAL A 120 4.94 -6.00 -16.89
C VAL A 120 4.19 -6.75 -15.82
N ILE A 121 4.77 -6.84 -14.64
CA ILE A 121 4.18 -7.48 -13.46
C ILE A 121 3.89 -6.40 -12.43
N VAL A 122 2.65 -6.29 -11.98
CA VAL A 122 2.24 -5.39 -10.89
C VAL A 122 1.79 -6.24 -9.72
N VAL A 123 2.38 -6.04 -8.55
CA VAL A 123 2.06 -6.83 -7.35
C VAL A 123 1.52 -5.91 -6.26
N TYR A 124 0.38 -6.26 -5.69
CA TYR A 124 -0.24 -5.48 -4.62
C TYR A 124 -0.79 -6.34 -3.48
N CYS A 125 -1.14 -5.69 -2.38
CA CYS A 125 -1.91 -6.25 -1.27
C CYS A 125 -2.95 -5.23 -0.76
N GLY A 126 -3.24 -5.18 0.54
CA GLY A 126 -4.32 -4.35 1.07
C GLY A 126 -3.99 -2.86 1.18
N PHE A 127 -2.75 -2.52 1.59
CA PHE A 127 -2.35 -1.16 1.99
C PHE A 127 -0.81 -1.07 2.16
N PRO A 128 -0.21 0.13 2.31
CA PRO A 128 1.25 0.32 2.27
C PRO A 128 2.07 -0.49 3.29
N LYS A 129 1.54 -0.68 4.52
CA LYS A 129 2.24 -1.43 5.58
C LYS A 129 2.24 -2.96 5.35
N CYS A 130 1.53 -3.47 4.34
CA CYS A 130 1.42 -4.90 4.09
C CYS A 130 2.61 -5.40 3.27
N THR A 131 3.47 -6.24 3.85
CA THR A 131 4.69 -6.76 3.21
C THR A 131 4.44 -7.90 2.22
N ARG A 132 3.22 -8.45 2.11
CA ARG A 132 2.89 -9.52 1.15
C ARG A 132 3.26 -9.15 -0.27
N SER A 133 2.96 -7.92 -0.69
CA SER A 133 3.29 -7.43 -2.04
C SER A 133 4.80 -7.23 -2.25
N HIS A 134 5.56 -6.93 -1.17
CA HIS A 134 7.02 -6.95 -1.23
C HIS A 134 7.52 -8.35 -1.61
N ASN A 135 7.06 -9.38 -0.89
CA ASN A 135 7.45 -10.76 -1.17
C ASN A 135 7.13 -11.15 -2.63
N GLY A 136 5.93 -10.87 -3.09
CA GLY A 136 5.54 -11.19 -4.47
C GLY A 136 6.39 -10.48 -5.52
N ALA A 137 6.63 -9.17 -5.35
CA ALA A 137 7.44 -8.40 -6.28
C ALA A 137 8.92 -8.85 -6.26
N MET A 138 9.50 -9.06 -5.08
CA MET A 138 10.86 -9.58 -4.92
C MET A 138 11.02 -10.96 -5.59
N TRP A 139 10.07 -11.87 -5.39
CA TRP A 139 10.14 -13.19 -6.01
C TRP A 139 9.91 -13.16 -7.51
N ALA A 140 9.09 -12.26 -8.05
CA ALA A 140 9.02 -12.03 -9.48
C ALA A 140 10.39 -11.59 -10.04
N LYS A 141 11.09 -10.67 -9.37
CA LYS A 141 12.48 -10.30 -9.74
C LYS A 141 13.43 -11.49 -9.67
N LYS A 142 13.41 -12.28 -8.59
CA LYS A 142 14.24 -13.50 -8.45
C LYS A 142 13.95 -14.56 -9.51
N LEU A 143 12.73 -14.59 -10.06
CA LEU A 143 12.33 -15.45 -11.17
C LEU A 143 12.75 -14.90 -12.55
N GLY A 144 13.41 -13.73 -12.59
CA GLY A 144 14.00 -13.16 -13.82
C GLY A 144 13.09 -12.19 -14.58
N TYR A 145 11.92 -11.80 -14.03
CA TYR A 145 11.09 -10.79 -14.68
C TYR A 145 11.75 -9.40 -14.57
N LYS A 146 11.80 -8.67 -15.70
CA LYS A 146 12.53 -7.41 -15.80
C LYS A 146 11.69 -6.22 -15.32
N ASN A 147 10.41 -6.20 -15.66
CA ASN A 147 9.49 -5.08 -15.46
C ASN A 147 8.53 -5.38 -14.30
N VAL A 148 9.03 -5.32 -13.06
CA VAL A 148 8.24 -5.64 -11.86
C VAL A 148 7.99 -4.37 -11.06
N TYR A 149 6.74 -4.13 -10.73
CA TYR A 149 6.26 -2.99 -9.96
C TYR A 149 5.50 -3.45 -8.72
N ARG A 150 5.77 -2.81 -7.60
CA ARG A 150 4.90 -2.92 -6.43
C ARG A 150 3.93 -1.74 -6.40
N TYR A 151 2.65 -2.03 -6.22
CA TYR A 151 1.61 -1.03 -5.99
C TYR A 151 1.32 -0.92 -4.49
N PRO A 152 1.84 0.10 -3.78
CA PRO A 152 1.72 0.19 -2.32
C PRO A 152 0.32 0.59 -1.85
N GLY A 153 -0.44 1.35 -2.63
CA GLY A 153 -1.80 1.76 -2.27
C GLY A 153 -2.72 0.56 -2.04
N GLY A 154 -2.52 -0.50 -2.80
CA GLY A 154 -3.27 -1.73 -2.70
C GLY A 154 -4.76 -1.55 -2.99
N ILE A 155 -5.56 -2.57 -2.66
CA ILE A 155 -7.00 -2.51 -2.93
C ILE A 155 -7.70 -1.39 -2.15
N LYS A 156 -7.14 -0.96 -1.00
CA LYS A 156 -7.75 0.11 -0.21
C LYS A 156 -7.68 1.46 -0.92
N ALA A 157 -6.50 1.89 -1.37
CA ALA A 157 -6.38 3.16 -2.10
C ALA A 157 -7.11 3.12 -3.45
N TRP A 158 -7.17 1.95 -4.10
CA TRP A 158 -7.96 1.76 -5.31
C TRP A 158 -9.45 2.05 -5.09
N MET A 159 -10.01 1.49 -4.01
CA MET A 159 -11.42 1.70 -3.63
C MET A 159 -11.68 3.10 -3.06
N GLU A 160 -10.71 3.71 -2.37
CA GLU A 160 -10.81 5.08 -1.85
C GLU A 160 -10.93 6.14 -2.96
N LYS A 161 -10.44 5.81 -4.16
CA LYS A 161 -10.62 6.60 -5.39
C LYS A 161 -11.89 6.22 -6.17
N ASP A 162 -12.79 5.44 -5.59
CA ASP A 162 -14.00 4.93 -6.23
C ASP A 162 -13.74 4.19 -7.55
N TYR A 163 -12.54 3.62 -7.72
CA TYR A 163 -12.24 2.83 -8.91
C TYR A 163 -12.94 1.46 -8.88
N PRO A 164 -13.38 0.94 -10.03
CA PRO A 164 -14.08 -0.33 -10.09
C PRO A 164 -13.27 -1.47 -9.46
N ALA A 165 -13.88 -2.20 -8.53
CA ALA A 165 -13.33 -3.44 -7.99
C ALA A 165 -14.15 -4.62 -8.49
N ALA A 166 -13.49 -5.76 -8.73
CA ALA A 166 -14.11 -7.02 -9.06
C ALA A 166 -14.29 -7.89 -7.82
N SER A 167 -15.21 -8.86 -7.91
CA SER A 167 -15.44 -9.90 -6.89
C SER A 167 -15.66 -11.24 -7.58
N VAL A 168 -15.41 -12.32 -6.85
CA VAL A 168 -15.74 -13.69 -7.31
C VAL A 168 -17.10 -14.06 -6.75
N LYS A 169 -18.03 -14.40 -7.62
CA LYS A 169 -19.39 -14.85 -7.27
C LYS A 169 -19.39 -16.28 -6.73
#